data_3fda2bde8a2dd01efe7768610183c051
#
_entry.id   3fda2bde8a2dd01efe7768610183c051
#
_cell.length_a   1.000
_cell.length_b   1.000
_cell.length_c   1.000
_cell.angle_alpha   90.00
_cell.angle_beta   90.00
_cell.angle_gamma   90.00
#
_symmetry.space_group_name_H-M   'P 1'
#
loop_
_entity.id
_entity.type
_entity.pdbx_description
1 polymer ?
#
loop_
_entity_poly.entity_id
_entity_poly.type
_entity_poly.pdbx_seq_one_letter_code
_entity_poly.pdbx_strand_id
1 'polypeptide(L)'
;MSRLSLHLRHYEVVLCAKEVPCGAAPQKALTAGNVQVTPVSYEQDVKSALTKVELKEADASLVYQTDVKSAPGKVDGVTFPEASSAINDYPIATLTHAPNTAGAQAFVALVESPAGQQVLADAGFLSAS
;
A
#
# COMPACT_ATOMS: atom_id res chain seq x y z
N MET A 1 -4.75 14.42 19.23
CA MET A 1 -4.99 13.07 18.65
C MET A 1 -4.76 13.10 17.17
N SER A 2 -3.98 12.17 16.62
CA SER A 2 -3.81 12.08 15.18
C SER A 2 -5.11 11.61 14.50
N ARG A 3 -5.28 11.92 13.20
CA ARG A 3 -6.41 11.39 12.42
C ARG A 3 -6.45 9.86 12.45
N LEU A 4 -5.29 9.23 12.37
CA LEU A 4 -5.14 7.79 12.47
C LEU A 4 -5.67 7.25 13.81
N SER A 5 -5.39 7.92 14.93
CA SER A 5 -5.86 7.53 16.25
C SER A 5 -7.39 7.56 16.38
N LEU A 6 -8.04 8.59 15.80
CA LEU A 6 -9.49 8.73 15.85
C LEU A 6 -10.21 7.62 15.06
N HIS A 7 -9.61 7.14 13.96
CA HIS A 7 -10.24 6.15 13.09
C HIS A 7 -10.07 4.71 13.57
N LEU A 8 -9.09 4.41 14.43
CA LEU A 8 -8.76 3.01 14.75
C LEU A 8 -9.11 2.57 16.18
N ARG A 9 -9.51 3.49 17.08
CA ARG A 9 -9.69 3.17 18.51
C ARG A 9 -10.90 2.31 18.84
N HIS A 10 -11.92 2.30 18.00
CA HIS A 10 -13.21 1.66 18.29
C HIS A 10 -13.64 0.66 17.21
N TYR A 11 -12.71 0.29 16.32
CA TYR A 11 -13.00 -0.55 15.17
C TYR A 11 -12.28 -1.89 15.26
N GLU A 12 -12.89 -2.91 14.71
CA GLU A 12 -12.24 -4.18 14.44
C GLU A 12 -11.27 -4.01 13.27
N VAL A 13 -9.98 -4.00 13.58
CA VAL A 13 -8.91 -3.75 12.62
C VAL A 13 -8.22 -5.05 12.25
N VAL A 14 -8.00 -5.27 10.97
CA VAL A 14 -7.09 -6.31 10.47
C VAL A 14 -5.83 -5.65 9.93
N LEU A 15 -4.70 -6.28 10.15
CA LEU A 15 -3.40 -5.84 9.63
C LEU A 15 -2.68 -6.99 8.97
N CYS A 16 -1.71 -6.70 8.11
CA CYS A 16 -0.75 -7.71 7.68
C CYS A 16 0.18 -8.10 8.84
N ALA A 17 0.63 -9.34 8.83
CA ALA A 17 1.65 -9.82 9.75
C ALA A 17 2.95 -9.02 9.60
N LYS A 18 3.69 -8.84 10.68
CA LYS A 18 4.90 -7.98 10.69
C LYS A 18 6.00 -8.47 9.76
N GLU A 19 6.02 -9.76 9.49
CA GLU A 19 7.03 -10.46 8.69
C GLU A 19 6.83 -10.29 7.18
N VAL A 20 5.67 -9.79 6.75
CA VAL A 20 5.39 -9.56 5.33
C VAL A 20 5.48 -8.06 4.99
N PRO A 21 5.73 -7.69 3.71
CA PRO A 21 5.95 -6.28 3.33
C PRO A 21 4.80 -5.35 3.74
N CYS A 22 3.55 -5.79 3.59
CA CYS A 22 2.38 -4.99 3.97
C CYS A 22 2.21 -4.84 5.50
N GLY A 23 2.97 -5.56 6.31
CA GLY A 23 2.99 -5.40 7.76
C GLY A 23 4.01 -4.38 8.25
N ALA A 24 5.13 -4.22 7.54
CA ALA A 24 6.17 -3.26 7.90
C ALA A 24 5.70 -1.80 7.72
N ALA A 25 4.98 -1.49 6.65
CA ALA A 25 4.48 -0.14 6.38
C ALA A 25 3.48 0.35 7.45
N PRO A 26 2.44 -0.42 7.84
CA PRO A 26 1.57 -0.04 8.95
C PRO A 26 2.29 0.21 10.26
N GLN A 27 3.30 -0.59 10.60
CA GLN A 27 4.08 -0.37 11.83
C GLN A 27 4.78 0.99 11.84
N LYS A 28 5.34 1.42 10.71
CA LYS A 28 5.96 2.75 10.59
C LYS A 28 4.93 3.86 10.79
N ALA A 29 3.78 3.77 10.14
CA ALA A 29 2.72 4.77 10.25
C ALA A 29 2.13 4.83 11.66
N LEU A 30 1.85 3.69 12.29
CA LEU A 30 1.34 3.60 13.65
C LEU A 30 2.34 4.18 14.67
N THR A 31 3.62 3.86 14.50
CA THR A 31 4.69 4.41 15.35
C THR A 31 4.78 5.93 15.19
N ALA A 32 4.76 6.45 13.96
CA ALA A 32 4.79 7.88 13.69
C ALA A 32 3.60 8.62 14.31
N GLY A 33 2.43 8.00 14.31
CA GLY A 33 1.21 8.55 14.92
C GLY A 33 1.08 8.31 16.43
N ASN A 34 2.03 7.59 17.03
CA ASN A 34 1.94 7.13 18.43
C ASN A 34 0.61 6.42 18.72
N VAL A 35 0.20 5.54 17.81
CA VAL A 35 -1.06 4.80 17.88
C VAL A 35 -0.77 3.32 18.13
N GLN A 36 -1.44 2.76 19.13
CA GLN A 36 -1.42 1.32 19.38
C GLN A 36 -2.74 0.71 18.91
N VAL A 37 -2.63 -0.34 18.11
CA VAL A 37 -3.77 -1.12 17.61
C VAL A 37 -3.52 -2.58 17.96
N THR A 38 -4.55 -3.23 18.50
CA THR A 38 -4.57 -4.68 18.65
C THR A 38 -5.47 -5.24 17.57
N PRO A 39 -4.92 -5.74 16.45
CA PRO A 39 -5.75 -6.25 15.38
C PRO A 39 -6.47 -7.54 15.78
N VAL A 40 -7.65 -7.74 15.23
CA VAL A 40 -8.44 -8.98 15.42
C VAL A 40 -7.87 -10.15 14.63
N SER A 41 -7.12 -9.87 13.56
CA SER A 41 -6.35 -10.87 12.82
C SER A 41 -5.15 -10.27 12.10
N TYR A 42 -4.18 -11.15 11.78
CA TYR A 42 -3.02 -10.83 10.96
C TYR A 42 -3.07 -11.61 9.65
N GLU A 43 -2.95 -10.89 8.53
CA GLU A 43 -3.02 -11.47 7.20
C GLU A 43 -1.63 -11.62 6.58
N GLN A 44 -1.47 -12.57 5.66
CA GLN A 44 -0.19 -12.84 5.01
C GLN A 44 0.07 -11.99 3.78
N ASP A 45 -0.96 -11.32 3.26
CA ASP A 45 -0.86 -10.41 2.13
C ASP A 45 -1.91 -9.29 2.23
N VAL A 46 -1.65 -8.20 1.50
CA VAL A 46 -2.50 -7.00 1.54
C VAL A 46 -3.88 -7.26 0.95
N LYS A 47 -3.99 -8.15 -0.01
CA LYS A 47 -5.26 -8.46 -0.67
C LYS A 47 -6.22 -9.17 0.28
N SER A 48 -5.71 -10.09 1.11
CA SER A 48 -6.47 -10.75 2.17
C SER A 48 -6.98 -9.73 3.20
N ALA A 49 -6.13 -8.78 3.61
CA ALA A 49 -6.53 -7.72 4.53
C ALA A 49 -7.63 -6.83 3.93
N LEU A 50 -7.47 -6.40 2.67
CA LEU A 50 -8.48 -5.60 1.96
C LEU A 50 -9.79 -6.35 1.82
N THR A 51 -9.76 -7.63 1.43
CA THR A 51 -10.94 -8.47 1.22
C THR A 51 -11.79 -8.56 2.48
N LYS A 52 -11.20 -8.67 3.67
CA LYS A 52 -11.96 -8.69 4.93
C LYS A 52 -12.76 -7.41 5.17
N VAL A 53 -12.20 -6.27 4.79
CA VAL A 53 -12.93 -4.99 4.86
C VAL A 53 -14.02 -4.92 3.78
N GLU A 54 -13.73 -5.36 2.54
CA GLU A 54 -14.73 -5.43 1.47
C GLU A 54 -15.94 -6.30 1.84
N LEU A 55 -15.70 -7.41 2.52
CA LEU A 55 -16.74 -8.35 2.99
C LEU A 55 -17.42 -7.92 4.29
N LYS A 56 -16.98 -6.81 4.89
CA LYS A 56 -17.46 -6.32 6.19
C LYS A 56 -17.20 -7.30 7.35
N GLU A 57 -16.16 -8.11 7.22
CA GLU A 57 -15.65 -8.98 8.29
C GLU A 57 -14.73 -8.21 9.25
N ALA A 58 -14.28 -7.04 8.84
CA ALA A 58 -13.52 -6.09 9.64
C ALA A 58 -13.93 -4.65 9.26
N ASP A 59 -13.81 -3.73 10.21
CA ASP A 59 -14.16 -2.33 10.01
C ASP A 59 -13.10 -1.56 9.24
N ALA A 60 -11.82 -1.89 9.46
CA ALA A 60 -10.71 -1.15 8.88
C ALA A 60 -9.45 -1.99 8.70
N SER A 61 -8.60 -1.55 7.79
CA SER A 61 -7.24 -2.06 7.60
C SER A 61 -6.32 -0.95 7.14
N LEU A 62 -5.02 -1.11 7.35
CA LEU A 62 -3.99 -0.28 6.73
C LEU A 62 -3.46 -0.99 5.50
N VAL A 63 -3.80 -0.47 4.34
CA VAL A 63 -3.42 -0.99 3.03
C VAL A 63 -2.78 0.13 2.20
N TYR A 64 -2.24 -0.20 1.05
CA TYR A 64 -1.68 0.82 0.16
C TYR A 64 -2.80 1.61 -0.55
N GLN A 65 -2.51 2.83 -0.93
CA GLN A 65 -3.44 3.66 -1.70
C GLN A 65 -3.85 2.99 -3.02
N THR A 66 -2.94 2.25 -3.62
CA THR A 66 -3.19 1.46 -4.84
C THR A 66 -4.24 0.36 -4.62
N ASP A 67 -4.26 -0.26 -3.43
CA ASP A 67 -5.25 -1.27 -3.07
C ASP A 67 -6.64 -0.65 -2.95
N VAL A 68 -6.75 0.50 -2.29
CA VAL A 68 -8.01 1.24 -2.18
C VAL A 68 -8.56 1.59 -3.56
N LYS A 69 -7.72 2.07 -4.46
CA LYS A 69 -8.11 2.39 -5.84
C LYS A 69 -8.55 1.16 -6.65
N SER A 70 -8.04 -0.01 -6.31
CA SER A 70 -8.43 -1.28 -6.96
C SER A 70 -9.80 -1.81 -6.53
N ALA A 71 -10.40 -1.24 -5.48
CA ALA A 71 -11.68 -1.65 -4.91
C ALA A 71 -12.72 -0.51 -4.90
N PRO A 72 -13.02 0.11 -6.06
CA PRO A 72 -13.92 1.25 -6.12
C PRO A 72 -15.33 0.88 -5.67
N GLY A 73 -15.92 1.70 -4.80
CA GLY A 73 -17.26 1.51 -4.27
C GLY A 73 -17.40 0.39 -3.23
N LYS A 74 -16.33 -0.32 -2.89
CA LYS A 74 -16.36 -1.39 -1.89
C LYS A 74 -15.77 -0.96 -0.55
N VAL A 75 -14.82 -0.03 -0.58
CA VAL A 75 -14.16 0.53 0.59
C VAL A 75 -14.01 2.03 0.45
N ASP A 76 -13.90 2.72 1.58
CA ASP A 76 -13.59 4.15 1.65
C ASP A 76 -12.13 4.35 2.05
N GLY A 77 -11.37 5.08 1.23
CA GLY A 77 -9.99 5.42 1.53
C GLY A 77 -9.88 6.66 2.41
N VAL A 78 -9.21 6.53 3.55
CA VAL A 78 -8.92 7.64 4.47
C VAL A 78 -7.44 7.93 4.45
N THR A 79 -7.05 9.11 3.99
CA THR A 79 -5.66 9.57 4.01
C THR A 79 -5.31 10.20 5.36
N PHE A 80 -4.07 10.00 5.79
CA PHE A 80 -3.57 10.55 7.05
C PHE A 80 -2.08 10.93 6.90
N PRO A 81 -1.61 11.97 7.63
CA PRO A 81 -0.25 12.51 7.45
C PRO A 81 0.86 11.50 7.75
N GLU A 82 0.66 10.62 8.72
CA GLU A 82 1.65 9.64 9.16
C GLU A 82 1.97 8.58 8.07
N ALA A 83 1.13 8.45 7.05
CA ALA A 83 1.38 7.58 5.90
C ALA A 83 2.67 7.97 5.15
N SER A 84 3.10 9.23 5.23
CA SER A 84 4.36 9.69 4.65
C SER A 84 5.60 8.96 5.19
N SER A 85 5.51 8.41 6.41
CA SER A 85 6.58 7.61 7.03
C SER A 85 6.64 6.17 6.49
N ALA A 86 5.68 5.75 5.70
CA ALA A 86 5.49 4.38 5.22
C ALA A 86 5.54 4.27 3.69
N ILE A 87 6.15 5.24 3.02
CA ILE A 87 6.34 5.21 1.57
C ILE A 87 7.36 4.12 1.21
N ASN A 88 7.02 3.29 0.23
CA ASN A 88 7.89 2.27 -0.33
C ASN A 88 8.33 2.66 -1.75
N ASP A 89 9.62 2.51 -2.03
CA ASP A 89 10.15 2.67 -3.37
C ASP A 89 10.02 1.35 -4.14
N TYR A 90 9.63 1.45 -5.40
CA TYR A 90 9.51 0.33 -6.33
C TYR A 90 10.56 0.50 -7.44
N PRO A 91 11.76 -0.09 -7.28
CA PRO A 91 12.80 0.00 -8.29
C PRO A 91 12.49 -0.92 -9.48
N ILE A 92 12.86 -0.48 -10.68
CA ILE A 92 12.88 -1.28 -11.89
C ILE A 92 14.30 -1.30 -12.45
N ALA A 93 14.76 -2.46 -12.92
CA ALA A 93 16.11 -2.61 -13.47
C ALA A 93 16.16 -3.66 -14.56
N THR A 94 17.12 -3.50 -15.47
CA THR A 94 17.50 -4.54 -16.43
C THR A 94 18.50 -5.50 -15.77
N LEU A 95 18.29 -6.80 -15.93
CA LEU A 95 19.23 -7.81 -15.42
C LEU A 95 20.54 -7.78 -16.22
N THR A 96 21.67 -8.06 -15.55
CA THR A 96 23.00 -8.09 -16.19
C THR A 96 23.08 -9.09 -17.34
N HIS A 97 22.40 -10.22 -17.22
CA HIS A 97 22.36 -11.29 -18.22
C HIS A 97 20.93 -11.52 -18.73
N ALA A 98 20.22 -10.43 -19.05
CA ALA A 98 18.88 -10.52 -19.60
C ALA A 98 18.89 -11.28 -20.95
N PRO A 99 18.00 -12.26 -21.18
CA PRO A 99 17.90 -12.97 -22.46
C PRO A 99 17.60 -12.05 -23.64
N ASN A 100 16.89 -10.95 -23.39
CA ASN A 100 16.58 -9.89 -24.35
C ASN A 100 16.86 -8.53 -23.72
N THR A 101 18.12 -8.11 -23.74
CA THR A 101 18.55 -6.84 -23.15
C THR A 101 17.86 -5.64 -23.80
N ALA A 102 17.76 -5.62 -25.14
CA ALA A 102 17.11 -4.53 -25.87
C ALA A 102 15.62 -4.40 -25.50
N GLY A 103 14.90 -5.52 -25.41
CA GLY A 103 13.51 -5.55 -24.99
C GLY A 103 13.34 -5.10 -23.53
N ALA A 104 14.23 -5.52 -22.62
CA ALA A 104 14.20 -5.10 -21.22
C ALA A 104 14.44 -3.59 -21.08
N GLN A 105 15.42 -3.04 -21.78
CA GLN A 105 15.68 -1.59 -21.79
C GLN A 105 14.51 -0.79 -22.36
N ALA A 106 13.89 -1.27 -23.45
CA ALA A 106 12.71 -0.65 -24.04
C ALA A 106 11.52 -0.64 -23.05
N PHE A 107 11.32 -1.73 -22.31
CA PHE A 107 10.29 -1.80 -21.30
C PHE A 107 10.53 -0.82 -20.14
N VAL A 108 11.75 -0.74 -19.60
CA VAL A 108 12.11 0.24 -18.58
C VAL A 108 11.85 1.66 -19.07
N ALA A 109 12.30 1.98 -20.31
CA ALA A 109 12.06 3.28 -20.92
C ALA A 109 10.57 3.61 -21.08
N LEU A 110 9.73 2.59 -21.42
CA LEU A 110 8.28 2.77 -21.51
C LEU A 110 7.68 3.08 -20.13
N VAL A 111 8.08 2.35 -19.08
CA VAL A 111 7.60 2.61 -17.71
C VAL A 111 7.98 4.00 -17.24
N GLU A 112 9.20 4.46 -17.55
CA GLU A 112 9.70 5.80 -17.18
C GLU A 112 9.14 6.93 -18.07
N SER A 113 8.54 6.58 -19.21
CA SER A 113 7.95 7.58 -20.11
C SER A 113 6.76 8.30 -19.48
N PRO A 114 6.37 9.49 -20.00
CA PRO A 114 5.17 10.19 -19.53
C PRO A 114 3.91 9.31 -19.57
N ALA A 115 3.76 8.48 -20.60
CA ALA A 115 2.63 7.56 -20.72
C ALA A 115 2.66 6.47 -19.64
N GLY A 116 3.81 5.85 -19.38
CA GLY A 116 3.97 4.86 -18.32
C GLY A 116 3.74 5.46 -16.92
N GLN A 117 4.28 6.64 -16.67
CA GLN A 117 4.09 7.35 -15.40
C GLN A 117 2.62 7.77 -15.18
N GLN A 118 1.89 8.09 -16.24
CA GLN A 118 0.45 8.39 -16.14
C GLN A 118 -0.34 7.15 -15.72
N VAL A 119 -0.05 5.99 -16.30
CA VAL A 119 -0.69 4.71 -15.91
C VAL A 119 -0.46 4.41 -14.42
N LEU A 120 0.77 4.59 -13.94
CA LEU A 120 1.09 4.39 -12.52
C LEU A 120 0.37 5.39 -11.62
N ALA A 121 0.33 6.67 -11.99
CA ALA A 121 -0.38 7.70 -11.25
C ALA A 121 -1.89 7.43 -11.17
N ASP A 122 -2.50 6.98 -12.25
CA ASP A 122 -3.91 6.61 -12.31
C ASP A 122 -4.22 5.42 -11.40
N ALA A 123 -3.28 4.50 -11.26
CA ALA A 123 -3.36 3.37 -10.33
C ALA A 123 -3.10 3.75 -8.86
N GLY A 124 -2.65 4.97 -8.57
CA GLY A 124 -2.42 5.49 -7.22
C GLY A 124 -0.98 5.50 -6.75
N PHE A 125 -0.02 5.19 -7.61
CA PHE A 125 1.39 5.35 -7.28
C PHE A 125 1.81 6.83 -7.25
N LEU A 126 2.74 7.14 -6.38
CA LEU A 126 3.38 8.45 -6.35
C LEU A 126 4.38 8.56 -7.50
N SER A 127 4.68 9.80 -7.92
CA SER A 127 5.70 10.04 -8.94
C SER A 127 7.06 9.53 -8.47
N ALA A 128 7.87 9.01 -9.39
CA ALA A 128 9.26 8.72 -9.13
C ALA A 128 10.01 10.04 -8.80
N SER A 129 10.81 9.98 -7.76
CA SER A 129 11.66 11.11 -7.34
C SER A 129 13.03 11.03 -7.98
#